data_ad9260923ede72c019ef58f6e439ae74
#
_entry.id   ad9260923ede72c019ef58f6e439ae74
#
_cell.length_a   1.000
_cell.length_b   1.000
_cell.length_c   1.000
_cell.angle_alpha   90.00
_cell.angle_beta   90.00
_cell.angle_gamma   90.00
#
_symmetry.space_group_name_H-M   'P 1'
#
loop_
_entity.id
_entity.type
_entity.pdbx_description
1 polymer ?
#
loop_
_entity_poly.entity_id
_entity_poly.type
_entity_poly.pdbx_seq_one_letter_code
_entity_poly.pdbx_strand_id
1 'polypeptide(L)'
;MLRQGVRGSTALEATMDGADSVITTAAGYTRHSKGDTPQIDTVGNSNLAEAAGRTRVRRFVLTSILTCDQTLHVPHFWHKKLAEDRLEELGVPFVALRPGAFLDQVTRFGGDPFSKGRLTWLGSSRVPLTFVLTADLAGYLAAATDAVGIDGQRIDIGWDRPVSMQEVARISGRLLAPDTQSNSRAMRQHRQRPDRPTVAGRNHR
;
A
#
# COMPACT_ATOMS: atom_id res chain seq x y z
N MET A 1 13.01 -0.85 -15.51
CA MET A 1 13.55 -0.93 -16.84
C MET A 1 12.54 -0.70 -17.98
N LEU A 2 11.38 -0.14 -17.73
CA LEU A 2 10.29 0.02 -18.70
C LEU A 2 10.02 1.49 -19.13
N ARG A 3 11.03 2.36 -19.08
CA ARG A 3 10.85 3.79 -19.39
C ARG A 3 10.61 4.11 -20.86
N GLN A 4 11.04 3.24 -21.77
CA GLN A 4 10.83 3.44 -23.22
C GLN A 4 9.57 2.73 -23.74
N GLY A 5 9.16 1.61 -23.12
CA GLY A 5 8.01 0.83 -23.57
C GLY A 5 6.65 1.52 -23.47
N VAL A 6 6.47 2.46 -22.52
CA VAL A 6 5.19 3.17 -22.33
C VAL A 6 4.95 4.25 -23.40
N ARG A 7 5.92 4.57 -24.26
CA ARG A 7 5.85 5.65 -25.27
C ARG A 7 5.72 5.21 -26.71
N GLY A 8 5.96 3.93 -27.04
CA GLY A 8 5.93 3.44 -28.42
C GLY A 8 4.94 2.29 -28.60
N SER A 9 3.89 2.45 -29.40
CA SER A 9 2.85 1.45 -29.55
C SER A 9 3.35 0.10 -30.09
N THR A 10 4.24 0.09 -31.05
CA THR A 10 4.83 -1.13 -31.63
C THR A 10 5.68 -1.94 -30.66
N ALA A 11 6.43 -1.26 -29.76
CA ALA A 11 7.22 -1.94 -28.74
C ALA A 11 6.33 -2.56 -27.64
N LEU A 12 5.22 -1.89 -27.31
CA LEU A 12 4.24 -2.40 -26.35
C LEU A 12 3.50 -3.62 -26.91
N GLU A 13 3.07 -3.56 -28.15
CA GLU A 13 2.42 -4.66 -28.85
C GLU A 13 3.34 -5.89 -28.92
N ALA A 14 4.59 -5.72 -29.34
CA ALA A 14 5.56 -6.80 -29.37
C ALA A 14 5.85 -7.42 -28.00
N THR A 15 5.73 -6.61 -26.92
CA THR A 15 5.91 -7.11 -25.56
C THR A 15 4.68 -7.87 -25.05
N MET A 16 3.48 -7.52 -25.53
CA MET A 16 2.22 -8.12 -25.12
C MET A 16 1.80 -9.28 -26.02
N ASP A 17 2.48 -9.48 -27.15
CA ASP A 17 2.16 -10.57 -28.07
C ASP A 17 2.30 -11.93 -27.37
N GLY A 18 1.23 -12.72 -27.41
CA GLY A 18 1.12 -13.99 -26.69
C GLY A 18 0.94 -13.88 -25.17
N ALA A 19 0.87 -12.68 -24.61
CA ALA A 19 0.55 -12.51 -23.20
C ALA A 19 -0.94 -12.76 -22.95
N ASP A 20 -1.24 -13.56 -21.95
CA ASP A 20 -2.62 -13.83 -21.53
C ASP A 20 -3.24 -12.64 -20.79
N SER A 21 -2.50 -12.02 -19.88
CA SER A 21 -2.94 -10.88 -19.08
C SER A 21 -1.85 -9.82 -18.93
N VAL A 22 -2.28 -8.57 -18.76
CA VAL A 22 -1.37 -7.43 -18.50
C VAL A 22 -1.72 -6.82 -17.16
N ILE A 23 -0.74 -6.63 -16.28
CA ILE A 23 -0.88 -5.90 -15.03
C ILE A 23 -0.10 -4.59 -15.11
N THR A 24 -0.72 -3.46 -14.82
CA THR A 24 -0.04 -2.18 -14.72
C THR A 24 -0.17 -1.55 -13.33
N THR A 25 0.96 -1.14 -12.78
CA THR A 25 1.05 -0.32 -11.57
C THR A 25 1.69 1.04 -11.87
N ALA A 26 1.70 1.43 -13.15
CA ALA A 26 2.33 2.68 -13.58
C ALA A 26 1.65 3.89 -12.95
N ALA A 27 2.44 4.75 -12.30
CA ALA A 27 2.00 5.97 -11.66
C ALA A 27 3.07 7.06 -11.73
N GLY A 28 2.66 8.30 -11.98
CA GLY A 28 3.54 9.45 -12.18
C GLY A 28 3.82 10.26 -10.94
N TYR A 29 2.93 10.26 -9.95
CA TYR A 29 2.98 11.15 -8.78
C TYR A 29 4.23 10.98 -7.91
N THR A 30 4.91 9.87 -7.99
CA THR A 30 6.12 9.57 -7.19
C THR A 30 7.41 10.16 -7.75
N ARG A 31 7.39 10.75 -8.95
CA ARG A 31 8.61 11.18 -9.67
C ARG A 31 8.97 12.64 -9.43
N HIS A 32 8.11 13.40 -8.76
CA HIS A 32 8.31 14.82 -8.41
C HIS A 32 8.50 15.77 -9.62
N SER A 33 8.18 15.34 -10.83
CA SER A 33 8.29 16.13 -12.06
C SER A 33 6.92 16.68 -12.46
N LYS A 34 6.86 17.96 -12.83
CA LYS A 34 5.63 18.55 -13.36
C LYS A 34 5.22 17.83 -14.63
N GLY A 35 3.98 17.38 -14.73
CA GLY A 35 3.47 16.65 -15.89
C GLY A 35 3.68 15.13 -15.87
N ASP A 36 4.40 14.56 -14.91
CA ASP A 36 4.55 13.10 -14.83
C ASP A 36 3.19 12.39 -14.64
N THR A 37 2.28 12.96 -13.86
CA THR A 37 0.95 12.37 -13.65
C THR A 37 0.14 12.29 -14.94
N PRO A 38 -0.10 13.37 -15.73
CA PRO A 38 -0.79 13.23 -17.01
C PRO A 38 -0.09 12.31 -17.99
N GLN A 39 1.24 12.37 -18.07
CA GLN A 39 2.02 11.57 -19.02
C GLN A 39 2.06 10.08 -18.70
N ILE A 40 2.10 9.72 -17.42
CA ILE A 40 2.20 8.31 -17.01
C ILE A 40 0.83 7.74 -16.68
N ASP A 41 0.05 8.44 -15.83
CA ASP A 41 -1.23 7.91 -15.36
C ASP A 41 -2.30 7.89 -16.47
N THR A 42 -2.35 8.89 -17.36
CA THR A 42 -3.27 8.90 -18.49
C THR A 42 -2.61 8.39 -19.76
N VAL A 43 -1.64 9.13 -20.33
CA VAL A 43 -1.10 8.78 -21.66
C VAL A 43 -0.40 7.42 -21.65
N GLY A 44 0.40 7.15 -20.64
CA GLY A 44 1.11 5.88 -20.49
C GLY A 44 0.16 4.69 -20.36
N ASN A 45 -0.84 4.79 -19.46
CA ASN A 45 -1.82 3.71 -19.29
C ASN A 45 -2.77 3.60 -20.50
N SER A 46 -3.11 4.70 -21.20
CA SER A 46 -3.87 4.64 -22.44
C SER A 46 -3.11 3.89 -23.55
N ASN A 47 -1.81 4.17 -23.69
CA ASN A 47 -0.98 3.44 -24.66
C ASN A 47 -0.90 1.93 -24.35
N LEU A 48 -0.82 1.58 -23.05
CA LEU A 48 -0.88 0.18 -22.61
C LEU A 48 -2.24 -0.45 -22.93
N ALA A 49 -3.33 0.25 -22.67
CA ALA A 49 -4.69 -0.21 -22.98
C ALA A 49 -4.90 -0.41 -24.48
N GLU A 50 -4.44 0.51 -25.31
CA GLU A 50 -4.51 0.41 -26.77
C GLU A 50 -3.69 -0.78 -27.31
N ALA A 51 -2.48 -0.98 -26.81
CA ALA A 51 -1.65 -2.14 -27.18
C ALA A 51 -2.33 -3.45 -26.76
N ALA A 52 -2.88 -3.50 -25.53
CA ALA A 52 -3.61 -4.67 -25.03
C ALA A 52 -4.85 -5.00 -25.90
N GLY A 53 -5.59 -3.99 -26.35
CA GLY A 53 -6.71 -4.18 -27.27
C GLY A 53 -6.28 -4.73 -28.62
N ARG A 54 -5.16 -4.24 -29.18
CA ARG A 54 -4.62 -4.73 -30.47
C ARG A 54 -4.07 -6.15 -30.39
N THR A 55 -3.41 -6.51 -29.29
CA THR A 55 -2.88 -7.86 -29.06
C THR A 55 -3.91 -8.84 -28.49
N ARG A 56 -5.13 -8.36 -28.20
CA ARG A 56 -6.26 -9.16 -27.71
C ARG A 56 -5.92 -9.92 -26.42
N VAL A 57 -5.22 -9.28 -25.49
CA VAL A 57 -5.00 -9.88 -24.17
C VAL A 57 -6.35 -10.23 -23.54
N ARG A 58 -6.42 -11.35 -22.85
CA ARG A 58 -7.64 -11.83 -22.21
C ARG A 58 -8.12 -10.87 -21.14
N ARG A 59 -7.18 -10.23 -20.40
CA ARG A 59 -7.53 -9.27 -19.33
C ARG A 59 -6.44 -8.24 -19.07
N PHE A 60 -6.87 -7.01 -18.83
CA PHE A 60 -6.03 -5.92 -18.38
C PHE A 60 -6.34 -5.60 -16.92
N VAL A 61 -5.35 -5.69 -16.02
CA VAL A 61 -5.48 -5.38 -14.59
C VAL A 61 -4.82 -4.03 -14.32
N LEU A 62 -5.63 -3.04 -13.95
CA LEU A 62 -5.17 -1.68 -13.64
C LEU A 62 -5.10 -1.45 -12.13
N THR A 63 -3.97 -1.02 -11.62
CA THR A 63 -3.91 -0.37 -10.29
C THR A 63 -4.39 1.06 -10.40
N SER A 64 -5.62 1.30 -9.95
CA SER A 64 -6.26 2.60 -9.86
C SER A 64 -6.12 3.20 -8.46
N ILE A 65 -7.08 3.99 -8.00
CA ILE A 65 -7.11 4.61 -6.67
C ILE A 65 -8.54 4.61 -6.13
N LEU A 66 -8.71 4.29 -4.85
CA LEU A 66 -9.98 4.42 -4.15
C LEU A 66 -10.51 5.86 -4.28
N THR A 67 -11.80 6.02 -4.59
CA THR A 67 -12.49 7.31 -4.79
C THR A 67 -11.97 8.17 -5.95
N CYS A 68 -11.25 7.62 -6.94
CA CYS A 68 -10.75 8.42 -8.06
C CYS A 68 -11.87 9.10 -8.88
N ASP A 69 -13.06 8.54 -8.91
CA ASP A 69 -14.26 9.08 -9.55
C ASP A 69 -14.99 10.16 -8.73
N GLN A 70 -14.64 10.31 -7.46
CA GLN A 70 -15.23 11.29 -6.53
C GLN A 70 -14.27 12.44 -6.22
N THR A 71 -12.99 12.33 -6.58
CA THR A 71 -11.93 13.26 -6.18
C THR A 71 -11.29 13.94 -7.39
N LEU A 72 -12.12 14.51 -8.25
CA LEU A 72 -11.73 15.06 -9.57
C LEU A 72 -10.74 16.22 -9.51
N HIS A 73 -10.69 16.94 -8.38
CA HIS A 73 -9.78 18.07 -8.16
C HIS A 73 -8.37 17.68 -7.75
N VAL A 74 -8.13 16.39 -7.49
CA VAL A 74 -6.80 15.87 -7.19
C VAL A 74 -6.23 15.19 -8.44
N PRO A 75 -5.20 15.76 -9.09
CA PRO A 75 -4.78 15.36 -10.44
C PRO A 75 -4.50 13.86 -10.58
N HIS A 76 -3.75 13.24 -9.66
CA HIS A 76 -3.41 11.83 -9.80
C HIS A 76 -4.62 10.88 -9.60
N PHE A 77 -5.67 11.30 -8.88
CA PHE A 77 -6.94 10.57 -8.81
C PHE A 77 -7.67 10.67 -10.15
N TRP A 78 -7.84 11.88 -10.64
CA TRP A 78 -8.52 12.14 -11.90
C TRP A 78 -7.86 11.41 -13.08
N HIS A 79 -6.54 11.44 -13.17
CA HIS A 79 -5.81 10.75 -14.23
C HIS A 79 -5.95 9.22 -14.18
N LYS A 80 -6.13 8.62 -13.00
CA LYS A 80 -6.48 7.20 -12.89
C LYS A 80 -7.88 6.91 -13.39
N LYS A 81 -8.84 7.79 -13.06
CA LYS A 81 -10.21 7.68 -13.60
C LYS A 81 -10.21 7.73 -15.14
N LEU A 82 -9.45 8.63 -15.75
CA LEU A 82 -9.33 8.70 -17.20
C LEU A 82 -8.74 7.40 -17.81
N ALA A 83 -7.82 6.75 -17.13
CA ALA A 83 -7.29 5.46 -17.59
C ALA A 83 -8.34 4.33 -17.52
N GLU A 84 -9.19 4.32 -16.49
CA GLU A 84 -10.32 3.38 -16.39
C GLU A 84 -11.32 3.61 -17.54
N ASP A 85 -11.68 4.86 -17.81
CA ASP A 85 -12.62 5.22 -18.87
C ASP A 85 -12.06 4.83 -20.24
N ARG A 86 -10.76 5.00 -20.44
CA ARG A 86 -10.13 4.61 -21.70
C ARG A 86 -10.18 3.10 -21.96
N LEU A 87 -10.00 2.29 -20.93
CA LEU A 87 -10.16 0.83 -21.04
C LEU A 87 -11.58 0.44 -21.45
N GLU A 88 -12.57 1.09 -20.85
CA GLU A 88 -13.99 0.87 -21.17
C GLU A 88 -14.32 1.32 -22.60
N GLU A 89 -13.90 2.53 -23.02
CA GLU A 89 -14.08 3.05 -24.38
C GLU A 89 -13.48 2.13 -25.47
N LEU A 90 -12.34 1.52 -25.18
CA LEU A 90 -11.67 0.61 -26.10
C LEU A 90 -12.28 -0.80 -26.11
N GLY A 91 -13.20 -1.10 -25.20
CA GLY A 91 -13.79 -2.43 -25.06
C GLY A 91 -12.76 -3.50 -24.66
N VAL A 92 -11.65 -3.11 -24.03
CA VAL A 92 -10.65 -4.05 -23.51
C VAL A 92 -11.22 -4.74 -22.27
N PRO A 93 -11.20 -6.08 -22.18
CA PRO A 93 -11.58 -6.75 -20.94
C PRO A 93 -10.63 -6.32 -19.82
N PHE A 94 -11.15 -5.66 -18.76
CA PHE A 94 -10.32 -5.11 -17.71
C PHE A 94 -10.93 -5.32 -16.32
N VAL A 95 -10.08 -5.20 -15.31
CA VAL A 95 -10.47 -4.94 -13.93
C VAL A 95 -9.59 -3.83 -13.36
N ALA A 96 -10.21 -2.83 -12.74
CA ALA A 96 -9.51 -1.77 -12.05
C ALA A 96 -9.58 -2.04 -10.53
N LEU A 97 -8.43 -2.36 -9.92
CA LEU A 97 -8.31 -2.43 -8.47
C LEU A 97 -8.04 -1.03 -7.94
N ARG A 98 -8.90 -0.56 -7.05
CA ARG A 98 -8.85 0.77 -6.45
C ARG A 98 -8.36 0.67 -4.99
N PRO A 99 -7.03 0.58 -4.75
CA PRO A 99 -6.49 0.51 -3.39
C PRO A 99 -6.71 1.82 -2.65
N GLY A 100 -6.91 1.70 -1.33
CA GLY A 100 -6.81 2.80 -0.38
C GLY A 100 -5.36 3.26 -0.18
N ALA A 101 -5.08 3.95 0.92
CA ALA A 101 -3.74 4.42 1.25
C ALA A 101 -2.81 3.24 1.61
N PHE A 102 -1.58 3.28 1.12
CA PHE A 102 -0.58 2.27 1.43
C PHE A 102 0.07 2.55 2.78
N LEU A 103 -0.26 1.78 3.82
CA LEU A 103 0.27 2.02 5.16
C LEU A 103 1.79 1.84 5.22
N ASP A 104 2.34 0.84 4.57
CA ASP A 104 3.78 0.58 4.50
C ASP A 104 4.54 1.64 3.68
N GLN A 105 3.87 2.36 2.77
CA GLN A 105 4.46 3.50 2.05
C GLN A 105 4.37 4.80 2.87
N VAL A 106 3.31 4.99 3.65
CA VAL A 106 3.17 6.16 4.54
C VAL A 106 4.35 6.23 5.52
N THR A 107 4.80 5.09 6.05
CA THR A 107 5.95 5.03 6.96
C THR A 107 7.26 5.48 6.29
N ARG A 108 7.40 5.31 4.98
CA ARG A 108 8.58 5.79 4.23
C ARG A 108 8.64 7.32 4.11
N PHE A 109 7.49 8.00 4.02
CA PHE A 109 7.42 9.45 3.90
C PHE A 109 7.40 10.14 5.27
N GLY A 110 6.71 9.56 6.24
CA GLY A 110 6.50 10.12 7.58
C GLY A 110 7.51 9.66 8.64
N GLY A 111 8.44 8.77 8.28
CA GLY A 111 9.34 8.08 9.20
C GLY A 111 8.71 6.80 9.76
N ASP A 112 9.57 5.88 10.17
CA ASP A 112 9.12 4.62 10.78
C ASP A 112 8.75 4.84 12.25
N PRO A 113 7.44 4.78 12.59
CA PRO A 113 7.00 4.97 13.98
C PRO A 113 7.44 3.83 14.89
N PHE A 114 7.78 2.67 14.33
CA PHE A 114 8.19 1.50 15.09
C PHE A 114 9.64 1.63 15.56
N SER A 115 10.54 2.14 14.71
CA SER A 115 11.95 2.28 15.07
C SER A 115 12.27 3.56 15.81
N LYS A 116 11.53 4.65 15.56
CA LYS A 116 11.86 6.00 16.08
C LYS A 116 10.83 6.55 17.07
N GLY A 117 9.73 5.84 17.32
CA GLY A 117 8.65 6.27 18.20
C GLY A 117 7.97 7.58 17.76
N ARG A 118 8.18 8.04 16.52
CA ARG A 118 7.62 9.28 15.97
C ARG A 118 7.19 9.09 14.54
N LEU A 119 5.96 9.50 14.25
CA LEU A 119 5.40 9.54 12.90
C LEU A 119 5.10 11.00 12.54
N THR A 120 5.65 11.47 11.43
CA THR A 120 5.28 12.77 10.86
C THR A 120 4.13 12.58 9.89
N TRP A 121 3.07 13.35 10.08
CA TRP A 121 1.89 13.32 9.22
C TRP A 121 1.52 14.73 8.77
N LEU A 122 1.19 14.88 7.48
CA LEU A 122 0.72 16.14 6.91
C LEU A 122 -0.81 16.14 6.89
N GLY A 123 -1.42 17.17 7.44
CA GLY A 123 -2.86 17.32 7.56
C GLY A 123 -3.42 16.77 8.89
N SER A 124 -4.73 16.56 8.94
CA SER A 124 -5.38 16.06 10.16
C SER A 124 -5.14 14.57 10.35
N SER A 125 -4.52 14.19 11.48
CA SER A 125 -4.30 12.80 11.86
C SER A 125 -5.57 12.07 12.32
N ARG A 126 -6.70 12.77 12.45
CA ARG A 126 -8.00 12.23 12.89
C ARG A 126 -8.88 11.74 11.76
N VAL A 127 -8.58 12.12 10.52
CA VAL A 127 -9.35 11.67 9.36
C VAL A 127 -9.15 10.17 9.19
N PRO A 128 -10.24 9.38 9.17
CA PRO A 128 -10.14 7.94 8.93
C PRO A 128 -9.79 7.69 7.46
N LEU A 129 -8.88 6.75 7.23
CA LEU A 129 -8.44 6.31 5.92
C LEU A 129 -8.63 4.79 5.80
N THR A 130 -8.95 4.33 4.61
CA THR A 130 -8.90 2.92 4.28
C THR A 130 -7.48 2.58 3.85
N PHE A 131 -6.86 1.61 4.52
CA PHE A 131 -5.49 1.20 4.24
C PHE A 131 -5.42 -0.14 3.51
N VAL A 132 -4.30 -0.35 2.83
CA VAL A 132 -3.87 -1.61 2.24
C VAL A 132 -2.36 -1.74 2.43
N LEU A 133 -1.84 -2.97 2.48
CA LEU A 133 -0.40 -3.22 2.39
C LEU A 133 -0.01 -3.51 0.94
N THR A 134 1.19 -3.09 0.53
CA THR A 134 1.68 -3.34 -0.84
C THR A 134 1.72 -4.83 -1.17
N ALA A 135 2.10 -5.67 -0.20
CA ALA A 135 2.13 -7.12 -0.38
C ALA A 135 0.74 -7.73 -0.61
N ASP A 136 -0.28 -7.25 0.12
CA ASP A 136 -1.66 -7.71 -0.05
C ASP A 136 -2.20 -7.30 -1.42
N LEU A 137 -1.96 -6.04 -1.84
CA LEU A 137 -2.35 -5.61 -3.17
C LEU A 137 -1.70 -6.44 -4.27
N ALA A 138 -0.43 -6.82 -4.13
CA ALA A 138 0.24 -7.69 -5.10
C ALA A 138 -0.48 -9.05 -5.24
N GLY A 139 -0.96 -9.62 -4.13
CA GLY A 139 -1.79 -10.82 -4.14
C GLY A 139 -3.11 -10.62 -4.88
N TYR A 140 -3.81 -9.51 -4.63
CA TYR A 140 -5.06 -9.18 -5.35
C TYR A 140 -4.84 -8.95 -6.85
N LEU A 141 -3.75 -8.26 -7.23
CA LEU A 141 -3.39 -8.05 -8.64
C LEU A 141 -3.14 -9.38 -9.36
N ALA A 142 -2.42 -10.30 -8.73
CA ALA A 142 -2.19 -11.62 -9.28
C ALA A 142 -3.49 -12.43 -9.40
N ALA A 143 -4.31 -12.47 -8.34
CA ALA A 143 -5.59 -13.17 -8.36
C ALA A 143 -6.57 -12.60 -9.40
N ALA A 144 -6.53 -11.29 -9.64
CA ALA A 144 -7.40 -10.62 -10.61
C ALA A 144 -7.13 -11.06 -12.05
N THR A 145 -5.97 -11.64 -12.37
CA THR A 145 -5.70 -12.14 -13.73
C THR A 145 -6.62 -13.29 -14.13
N ASP A 146 -7.00 -14.13 -13.17
CA ASP A 146 -7.75 -15.38 -13.46
C ASP A 146 -9.16 -15.43 -12.83
N ALA A 147 -9.49 -14.46 -11.97
CA ALA A 147 -10.80 -14.44 -11.32
C ALA A 147 -11.95 -14.33 -12.34
N VAL A 148 -12.99 -15.12 -12.14
CA VAL A 148 -14.15 -15.18 -13.04
C VAL A 148 -15.18 -14.13 -12.67
N GLY A 149 -15.82 -13.51 -13.67
CA GLY A 149 -16.96 -12.61 -13.49
C GLY A 149 -16.62 -11.21 -13.02
N ILE A 150 -15.35 -10.79 -13.12
CA ILE A 150 -14.91 -9.45 -12.70
C ILE A 150 -14.53 -8.52 -13.86
N ASP A 151 -14.72 -8.93 -15.10
CA ASP A 151 -14.45 -8.06 -16.25
C ASP A 151 -15.33 -6.83 -16.25
N GLY A 152 -14.73 -5.67 -16.54
CA GLY A 152 -15.39 -4.37 -16.45
C GLY A 152 -15.58 -3.83 -15.02
N GLN A 153 -15.15 -4.58 -14.00
CA GLN A 153 -15.37 -4.17 -12.61
C GLN A 153 -14.30 -3.17 -12.12
N ARG A 154 -14.74 -2.29 -11.25
CA ARG A 154 -13.92 -1.39 -10.45
C ARG A 154 -14.07 -1.83 -9.00
N ILE A 155 -13.01 -2.38 -8.43
CA ILE A 155 -13.04 -3.08 -7.13
C ILE A 155 -12.23 -2.29 -6.11
N ASP A 156 -12.89 -1.79 -5.09
CA ASP A 156 -12.26 -1.09 -3.98
C ASP A 156 -11.52 -2.10 -3.08
N ILE A 157 -10.25 -1.78 -2.78
CA ILE A 157 -9.37 -2.64 -1.98
C ILE A 157 -8.93 -1.89 -0.73
N GLY A 158 -9.16 -2.48 0.42
CA GLY A 158 -8.75 -1.91 1.69
C GLY A 158 -9.15 -2.77 2.88
N TRP A 159 -8.78 -2.32 4.06
CA TRP A 159 -9.20 -2.98 5.29
C TRP A 159 -10.71 -2.88 5.49
N ASP A 160 -11.24 -3.76 6.30
CA ASP A 160 -12.67 -3.88 6.63
C ASP A 160 -13.25 -2.63 7.33
N ARG A 161 -12.39 -1.80 7.93
CA ARG A 161 -12.78 -0.51 8.51
C ARG A 161 -11.74 0.58 8.28
N PRO A 162 -12.17 1.85 8.14
CA PRO A 162 -11.26 2.98 8.10
C PRO A 162 -10.56 3.19 9.45
N VAL A 163 -9.29 3.60 9.42
CA VAL A 163 -8.43 3.82 10.58
C VAL A 163 -7.74 5.18 10.45
N SER A 164 -7.71 5.99 11.51
CA SER A 164 -7.00 7.26 11.51
C SER A 164 -5.50 7.08 11.82
N MET A 165 -4.66 8.00 11.34
CA MET A 165 -3.23 7.99 11.69
C MET A 165 -2.99 8.15 13.20
N GLN A 166 -3.88 8.85 13.90
CA GLN A 166 -3.86 8.92 15.35
C GLN A 166 -4.08 7.55 16.00
N GLU A 167 -4.98 6.74 15.45
CA GLU A 167 -5.22 5.37 15.91
C GLU A 167 -4.03 4.47 15.60
N VAL A 168 -3.45 4.56 14.40
CA VAL A 168 -2.22 3.84 14.03
C VAL A 168 -1.10 4.16 15.03
N ALA A 169 -0.85 5.43 15.32
CA ALA A 169 0.17 5.84 16.29
C ALA A 169 -0.09 5.28 17.70
N ARG A 170 -1.36 5.27 18.14
CA ARG A 170 -1.75 4.72 19.45
C ARG A 170 -1.53 3.21 19.53
N ILE A 171 -1.85 2.47 18.49
CA ILE A 171 -1.64 1.02 18.42
C ILE A 171 -0.14 0.72 18.42
N SER A 172 0.64 1.41 17.57
CA SER A 172 2.09 1.28 17.52
C SER A 172 2.75 1.55 18.87
N GLY A 173 2.34 2.63 19.57
CA GLY A 173 2.86 2.95 20.90
C GLY A 173 2.57 1.87 21.95
N ARG A 174 1.45 1.15 21.86
CA ARG A 174 1.14 0.02 22.75
C ARG A 174 2.00 -1.19 22.46
N LEU A 175 2.23 -1.51 21.18
CA LEU A 175 3.03 -2.66 20.77
C LEU A 175 4.52 -2.47 21.11
N LEU A 176 5.00 -1.23 21.08
CA LEU A 176 6.38 -0.88 21.39
C LEU A 176 6.63 -0.56 22.87
N ALA A 177 5.57 -0.37 23.68
CA ALA A 177 5.74 -0.17 25.11
C ALA A 177 6.39 -1.42 25.72
N PRO A 178 7.55 -1.30 26.37
CA PRO A 178 8.14 -2.43 27.08
C PRO A 178 7.13 -2.93 28.11
N ASP A 179 7.01 -4.25 28.20
CA ASP A 179 6.08 -4.92 29.11
C ASP A 179 6.46 -4.58 30.56
N THR A 180 5.98 -3.43 31.05
CA THR A 180 6.26 -2.90 32.40
C THR A 180 5.72 -3.81 33.51
N GLN A 181 4.87 -4.79 33.15
CA GLN A 181 4.38 -5.77 34.12
C GLN A 181 5.38 -6.89 34.40
N SER A 182 6.23 -7.28 33.44
CA SER A 182 7.27 -8.29 33.69
C SER A 182 8.39 -7.78 34.60
N ASN A 183 8.77 -6.51 34.48
CA ASN A 183 9.78 -5.87 35.34
C ASN A 183 9.29 -5.63 36.77
N SER A 184 8.02 -5.37 36.98
CA SER A 184 7.46 -5.19 38.32
C SER A 184 7.36 -6.51 39.11
N ARG A 185 7.16 -7.64 38.44
CA ARG A 185 7.22 -8.97 39.08
C ARG A 185 8.65 -9.39 39.44
N ALA A 186 9.62 -9.14 38.56
CA ALA A 186 11.02 -9.43 38.83
C ALA A 186 11.58 -8.59 39.99
N MET A 187 11.22 -7.29 40.08
CA MET A 187 11.60 -6.45 41.21
C MET A 187 10.91 -6.82 42.55
N ARG A 188 9.68 -7.32 42.53
CA ARG A 188 9.00 -7.82 43.75
C ARG A 188 9.60 -9.13 44.25
N GLN A 189 10.05 -10.02 43.39
CA GLN A 189 10.70 -11.28 43.80
C GLN A 189 12.10 -11.06 44.37
N HIS A 190 12.80 -9.99 44.00
CA HIS A 190 14.12 -9.66 44.55
C HIS A 190 14.03 -8.99 45.93
N ARG A 191 12.89 -8.40 46.31
CA ARG A 191 12.69 -7.81 47.65
C ARG A 191 12.21 -8.81 48.72
N GLN A 192 11.90 -10.04 48.38
CA GLN A 192 11.39 -11.06 49.29
C GLN A 192 12.43 -12.15 49.62
N ARG A 193 13.73 -11.91 49.43
CA ARG A 193 14.75 -12.82 50.02
C ARG A 193 14.89 -12.46 51.48
N PRO A 194 14.54 -13.37 52.40
CA PRO A 194 14.80 -13.15 53.84
C PRO A 194 16.30 -13.12 54.08
N ASP A 195 16.74 -12.16 54.92
CA ASP A 195 18.10 -12.05 55.43
C ASP A 195 18.51 -13.37 56.09
N ARG A 196 19.60 -13.97 55.61
CA ARG A 196 20.20 -15.12 56.28
C ARG A 196 20.77 -14.65 57.65
N PRO A 197 20.45 -15.33 58.75
CA PRO A 197 21.01 -14.99 60.02
C PRO A 197 22.54 -15.19 60.03
N THR A 198 23.24 -14.16 60.46
CA THR A 198 24.70 -14.19 60.69
C THR A 198 24.99 -15.10 61.89
N VAL A 199 25.68 -16.22 61.64
CA VAL A 199 26.17 -17.10 62.71
C VAL A 199 27.38 -16.42 63.33
N ALA A 200 27.23 -15.97 64.60
CA ALA A 200 28.31 -15.46 65.42
C ALA A 200 29.28 -16.59 65.75
N GLY A 201 30.52 -16.45 65.31
CA GLY A 201 31.63 -17.35 65.71
C GLY A 201 31.91 -17.23 67.22
N ARG A 202 31.82 -18.32 67.94
CA ARG A 202 32.40 -18.48 69.26
C ARG A 202 33.87 -18.79 69.17
N ASN A 203 34.70 -17.92 69.75
CA ASN A 203 36.06 -18.24 70.15
C ASN A 203 36.04 -19.22 71.31
N HIS A 204 36.86 -20.29 71.24
CA HIS A 204 37.48 -20.93 72.39
C HIS A 204 38.86 -21.47 71.97
N ARG A 205 39.86 -20.88 72.62
CA ARG A 205 41.14 -21.37 73.16
C ARG A 205 41.87 -22.41 72.35
#